data_47f4b05835fe127c2be3d7f94c71db69
#
_entry.id   47f4b05835fe127c2be3d7f94c71db69
#
_cell.length_a   1.000
_cell.length_b   1.000
_cell.length_c   1.000
_cell.angle_alpha   90.00
_cell.angle_beta   90.00
_cell.angle_gamma   90.00
#
_symmetry.space_group_name_H-M   'P 1'
#
loop_
_entity.id
_entity.type
_entity.pdbx_description
1 polymer ?
#
loop_
_entity_poly.entity_id
_entity_poly.type
_entity_poly.pdbx_seq_one_letter_code
_entity_poly.pdbx_strand_id
1 'polypeptide(L)'
;MVEIQYRNFRIKLGDTDLVYEPAEDSFLLADAALKEAKPGMRILEIGAGSGFVSAVLLANLKDISLVATEINPHAACCAKANAVEVIRTDLFKGIKTRHPESLFDLILFNPPYLPTSKEEKVPGWLNYAFDGGTSGRETLDRFLDEVRNYLKLGGEILVLISSITGLDIVKEKMEKLGFKAEVVAKKKVSFEELMVIRGILL
;
A
#
# COMPACT_ATOMS: atom_id res chain seq x y z
N MET A 1 2.50 24.72 -0.26
CA MET A 1 2.70 23.27 -0.46
C MET A 1 3.54 22.81 0.73
N VAL A 2 3.03 21.93 1.54
CA VAL A 2 3.72 21.39 2.72
C VAL A 2 4.68 20.31 2.22
N GLU A 3 5.86 20.18 2.84
CA GLU A 3 6.82 19.12 2.54
C GLU A 3 7.11 18.33 3.80
N ILE A 4 7.20 17.01 3.68
CA ILE A 4 7.72 16.13 4.73
C ILE A 4 9.15 15.77 4.38
N GLN A 5 10.03 15.82 5.37
CA GLN A 5 11.38 15.28 5.27
C GLN A 5 11.42 13.88 5.89
N TYR A 6 11.79 12.89 5.10
CA TYR A 6 12.03 11.53 5.55
C TYR A 6 13.45 11.10 5.16
N ARG A 7 14.29 10.83 6.16
CA ARG A 7 15.74 10.61 5.95
C ARG A 7 16.36 11.78 5.16
N ASN A 8 16.96 11.52 4.01
CA ASN A 8 17.58 12.54 3.13
C ASN A 8 16.65 12.94 1.97
N PHE A 9 15.36 12.64 2.06
CA PHE A 9 14.41 12.80 0.98
C PHE A 9 13.26 13.73 1.40
N ARG A 10 12.83 14.60 0.47
CA ARG A 10 11.67 15.50 0.67
C ARG A 10 10.53 15.09 -0.21
N ILE A 11 9.36 15.02 0.36
CA ILE A 11 8.10 14.69 -0.31
C ILE A 11 7.15 15.87 -0.21
N LYS A 12 6.63 16.27 -1.35
CA LYS A 12 5.58 17.27 -1.43
C LYS A 12 4.27 16.67 -0.96
N LEU A 13 3.62 17.33 -0.03
CA LEU A 13 2.26 17.02 0.36
C LEU A 13 1.29 17.89 -0.41
N GLY A 14 0.14 17.33 -0.74
CA GLY A 14 -1.00 18.06 -1.26
C GLY A 14 -1.71 18.85 -0.16
N ASP A 15 -2.99 19.11 -0.38
CA ASP A 15 -3.89 19.60 0.64
C ASP A 15 -4.18 18.47 1.64
N THR A 16 -3.79 18.65 2.90
CA THR A 16 -3.93 17.64 3.96
C THR A 16 -5.39 17.37 4.35
N ASP A 17 -6.31 18.24 3.98
CA ASP A 17 -7.75 17.99 4.13
C ASP A 17 -8.28 17.00 3.07
N LEU A 18 -7.51 16.77 2.01
CA LEU A 18 -7.88 15.93 0.88
C LEU A 18 -6.96 14.72 0.68
N VAL A 19 -5.72 14.79 1.15
CA VAL A 19 -4.68 13.76 0.94
C VAL A 19 -4.09 13.36 2.28
N TYR A 20 -4.03 12.06 2.52
CA TYR A 20 -3.43 11.50 3.73
C TYR A 20 -1.96 11.92 3.86
N GLU A 21 -1.62 12.48 5.01
CA GLU A 21 -0.24 12.80 5.36
C GLU A 21 0.48 11.52 5.80
N PRO A 22 1.63 11.15 5.18
CA PRO A 22 2.38 9.97 5.56
C PRO A 22 2.75 9.99 7.05
N ALA A 23 2.45 8.90 7.72
CA ALA A 23 2.69 8.72 9.14
C ALA A 23 3.47 7.44 9.43
N GLU A 24 3.42 6.94 10.63
CA GLU A 24 4.18 5.78 11.12
C GLU A 24 3.92 4.50 10.30
N ASP A 25 2.71 4.33 9.80
CA ASP A 25 2.29 3.25 8.90
C ASP A 25 3.03 3.31 7.55
N SER A 26 3.01 4.49 6.93
CA SER A 26 3.69 4.74 5.67
C SER A 26 5.21 4.56 5.81
N PHE A 27 5.79 5.03 6.93
CA PHE A 27 7.21 4.88 7.21
C PHE A 27 7.60 3.42 7.41
N LEU A 28 6.78 2.65 8.15
CA LEU A 28 7.02 1.23 8.40
C LEU A 28 6.95 0.42 7.11
N LEU A 29 5.96 0.70 6.24
CA LEU A 29 5.84 0.02 4.95
C LEU A 29 7.01 0.37 4.01
N ALA A 30 7.42 1.65 3.95
CA ALA A 30 8.57 2.07 3.14
C ALA A 30 9.87 1.40 3.58
N ASP A 31 10.10 1.30 4.89
CA ASP A 31 11.28 0.64 5.46
C ASP A 31 11.30 -0.87 5.17
N ALA A 32 10.14 -1.53 5.23
CA ALA A 32 10.01 -2.94 4.86
C ALA A 32 10.22 -3.13 3.35
N ALA A 33 9.60 -2.29 2.52
CA ALA A 33 9.72 -2.37 1.08
C ALA A 33 11.17 -2.14 0.58
N LEU A 34 11.93 -1.22 1.20
CA LEU A 34 13.36 -1.03 0.90
C LEU A 34 14.23 -2.25 1.19
N LYS A 35 13.82 -3.14 2.12
CA LYS A 35 14.57 -4.37 2.43
C LYS A 35 14.27 -5.50 1.46
N GLU A 36 13.03 -5.57 0.98
CA GLU A 36 12.58 -6.67 0.11
C GLU A 36 12.76 -6.36 -1.37
N ALA A 37 12.62 -5.10 -1.79
CA ALA A 37 12.76 -4.72 -3.18
C ALA A 37 14.21 -4.85 -3.68
N LYS A 38 14.36 -5.37 -4.89
CA LYS A 38 15.67 -5.66 -5.52
C LYS A 38 15.74 -5.02 -6.91
N PRO A 39 16.96 -4.72 -7.41
CA PRO A 39 17.15 -4.28 -8.80
C PRO A 39 16.49 -5.25 -9.81
N GLY A 40 15.89 -4.69 -10.84
CA GLY A 40 15.18 -5.44 -11.89
C GLY A 40 13.73 -5.77 -11.57
N MET A 41 13.25 -5.53 -10.35
CA MET A 41 11.86 -5.80 -9.98
C MET A 41 10.86 -4.85 -10.65
N ARG A 42 9.71 -5.41 -11.03
CA ARG A 42 8.48 -4.67 -11.33
C ARG A 42 7.65 -4.56 -10.07
N ILE A 43 7.39 -3.35 -9.65
CA ILE A 43 6.71 -3.04 -8.38
C ILE A 43 5.39 -2.33 -8.67
N LEU A 44 4.34 -2.72 -7.95
CA LEU A 44 3.04 -2.03 -7.95
C LEU A 44 2.73 -1.58 -6.54
N GLU A 45 2.43 -0.30 -6.36
CA GLU A 45 1.83 0.20 -5.12
C GLU A 45 0.34 0.42 -5.32
N ILE A 46 -0.48 -0.17 -4.46
CA ILE A 46 -1.94 0.05 -4.42
C ILE A 46 -2.24 1.14 -3.40
N GLY A 47 -3.06 2.14 -3.78
CA GLY A 47 -3.44 3.24 -2.89
C GLY A 47 -2.25 4.11 -2.50
N ALA A 48 -1.55 4.68 -3.49
CA ALA A 48 -0.30 5.40 -3.27
C ALA A 48 -0.41 6.63 -2.36
N GLY A 49 -1.61 7.18 -2.14
CA GLY A 49 -1.78 8.40 -1.38
C GLY A 49 -0.97 9.55 -1.97
N SER A 50 -0.12 10.18 -1.16
CA SER A 50 0.81 11.22 -1.63
C SER A 50 1.93 10.69 -2.54
N GLY A 51 2.03 9.37 -2.72
CA GLY A 51 3.14 8.70 -3.43
C GLY A 51 4.38 8.50 -2.56
N PHE A 52 4.25 8.60 -1.24
CA PHE A 52 5.38 8.57 -0.31
C PHE A 52 6.22 7.29 -0.45
N VAL A 53 5.60 6.11 -0.33
CA VAL A 53 6.33 4.82 -0.36
C VAL A 53 7.01 4.62 -1.71
N SER A 54 6.29 4.83 -2.81
CA SER A 54 6.83 4.76 -4.17
C SER A 54 8.00 5.72 -4.38
N ALA A 55 7.87 6.98 -3.95
CA ALA A 55 8.92 7.98 -4.11
C ALA A 55 10.17 7.64 -3.29
N VAL A 56 10.01 7.08 -2.08
CA VAL A 56 11.13 6.58 -1.26
C VAL A 56 11.86 5.45 -1.98
N LEU A 57 11.14 4.49 -2.58
CA LEU A 57 11.75 3.40 -3.34
C LEU A 57 12.51 3.91 -4.58
N LEU A 58 11.89 4.78 -5.37
CA LEU A 58 12.49 5.37 -6.57
C LEU A 58 13.76 6.18 -6.26
N ALA A 59 13.81 6.86 -5.09
CA ALA A 59 14.96 7.63 -4.67
C ALA A 59 16.14 6.77 -4.17
N ASN A 60 15.89 5.56 -3.67
CA ASN A 60 16.90 4.73 -3.01
C ASN A 60 17.31 3.49 -3.82
N LEU A 61 16.51 3.06 -4.78
CA LEU A 61 16.76 1.87 -5.58
C LEU A 61 16.99 2.23 -7.05
N LYS A 62 17.94 1.57 -7.66
CA LYS A 62 18.21 1.66 -9.10
C LYS A 62 17.58 0.48 -9.82
N ASP A 63 17.29 0.67 -11.10
CA ASP A 63 16.83 -0.40 -12.01
C ASP A 63 15.55 -1.10 -11.55
N ILE A 64 14.61 -0.37 -10.93
CA ILE A 64 13.25 -0.84 -10.65
C ILE A 64 12.25 -0.21 -11.63
N SER A 65 11.20 -0.96 -11.97
CA SER A 65 10.03 -0.44 -12.70
C SER A 65 8.87 -0.36 -11.73
N LEU A 66 8.43 0.85 -11.38
CA LEU A 66 7.40 1.08 -10.39
C LEU A 66 6.25 1.87 -10.98
N VAL A 67 5.03 1.37 -10.76
CA VAL A 67 3.77 2.06 -11.06
C VAL A 67 2.88 1.98 -9.82
N ALA A 68 2.02 2.97 -9.63
CA ALA A 68 1.08 2.99 -8.52
C ALA A 68 -0.36 3.14 -8.99
N THR A 69 -1.31 2.74 -8.16
CA THR A 69 -2.74 3.05 -8.34
C THR A 69 -3.24 3.91 -7.20
N GLU A 70 -4.21 4.80 -7.49
CA GLU A 70 -4.82 5.66 -6.48
C GLU A 70 -6.25 6.03 -6.91
N ILE A 71 -7.21 5.92 -6.00
CA ILE A 71 -8.62 6.24 -6.26
C ILE A 71 -8.92 7.72 -6.10
N ASN A 72 -8.26 8.37 -5.13
CA ASN A 72 -8.43 9.80 -4.83
C ASN A 72 -7.72 10.65 -5.89
N PRO A 73 -8.44 11.51 -6.64
CA PRO A 73 -7.82 12.34 -7.68
C PRO A 73 -6.78 13.33 -7.13
N HIS A 74 -6.97 13.84 -5.92
CA HIS A 74 -6.04 14.79 -5.29
C HIS A 74 -4.74 14.10 -4.88
N ALA A 75 -4.86 12.89 -4.31
CA ALA A 75 -3.72 12.06 -3.96
C ALA A 75 -2.95 11.61 -5.21
N ALA A 76 -3.63 11.20 -6.27
CA ALA A 76 -2.99 10.85 -7.55
C ALA A 76 -2.22 12.04 -8.16
N CYS A 77 -2.76 13.27 -8.06
CA CYS A 77 -2.03 14.49 -8.48
C CYS A 77 -0.80 14.74 -7.61
N CYS A 78 -0.91 14.50 -6.29
CA CYS A 78 0.19 14.64 -5.35
C CYS A 78 1.30 13.64 -5.66
N ALA A 79 0.97 12.37 -5.86
CA ALA A 79 1.92 11.32 -6.24
C ALA A 79 2.68 11.65 -7.54
N LYS A 80 1.98 12.17 -8.57
CA LYS A 80 2.63 12.66 -9.80
C LYS A 80 3.60 13.80 -9.53
N ALA A 81 3.28 14.72 -8.63
CA ALA A 81 4.17 15.83 -8.24
C ALA A 81 5.44 15.33 -7.52
N ASN A 82 5.40 14.11 -6.96
CA ASN A 82 6.52 13.38 -6.37
C ASN A 82 7.20 12.40 -7.35
N ALA A 83 7.00 12.61 -8.66
CA ALA A 83 7.58 11.82 -9.75
C ALA A 83 7.18 10.32 -9.76
N VAL A 84 6.04 9.98 -9.15
CA VAL A 84 5.47 8.62 -9.20
C VAL A 84 4.60 8.47 -10.43
N GLU A 85 4.81 7.42 -11.22
CA GLU A 85 3.87 7.01 -12.26
C GLU A 85 2.62 6.42 -11.60
N VAL A 86 1.48 7.09 -11.71
CA VAL A 86 0.24 6.70 -11.03
C VAL A 86 -0.94 6.65 -11.98
N ILE A 87 -1.72 5.57 -11.87
CA ILE A 87 -2.98 5.33 -12.58
C ILE A 87 -4.12 5.62 -11.60
N ARG A 88 -5.01 6.55 -11.97
CA ARG A 88 -6.20 6.81 -11.15
C ARG A 88 -7.22 5.69 -11.35
N THR A 89 -7.37 4.84 -10.33
CA THR A 89 -8.28 3.70 -10.36
C THR A 89 -8.57 3.13 -8.96
N ASP A 90 -9.59 2.28 -8.85
CA ASP A 90 -9.92 1.51 -7.64
C ASP A 90 -9.19 0.16 -7.68
N LEU A 91 -8.27 -0.06 -6.76
CA LEU A 91 -7.40 -1.24 -6.66
C LEU A 91 -6.75 -1.58 -8.01
N PHE A 92 -7.07 -2.73 -8.57
CA PHE A 92 -6.49 -3.27 -9.80
C PHE A 92 -7.27 -2.93 -11.07
N LYS A 93 -8.40 -2.21 -10.99
CA LYS A 93 -9.21 -1.90 -12.16
C LYS A 93 -8.39 -1.16 -13.22
N GLY A 94 -8.37 -1.71 -14.43
CA GLY A 94 -7.59 -1.13 -15.55
C GLY A 94 -6.15 -1.60 -15.64
N ILE A 95 -5.60 -2.27 -14.64
CA ILE A 95 -4.31 -2.97 -14.75
C ILE A 95 -4.51 -4.20 -15.64
N LYS A 96 -3.72 -4.31 -16.70
CA LYS A 96 -3.79 -5.45 -17.63
C LYS A 96 -2.52 -6.27 -17.55
N THR A 97 -2.68 -7.54 -17.20
CA THR A 97 -1.60 -8.53 -17.10
C THR A 97 -1.80 -9.64 -18.13
N ARG A 98 -1.76 -9.26 -19.43
CA ARG A 98 -2.04 -10.21 -20.53
C ARG A 98 -0.93 -11.23 -20.78
N HIS A 99 0.28 -10.94 -20.30
CA HIS A 99 1.47 -11.77 -20.51
C HIS A 99 2.21 -11.95 -19.17
N PRO A 100 2.92 -13.06 -18.94
CA PRO A 100 3.67 -13.33 -17.72
C PRO A 100 4.65 -12.20 -17.35
N GLU A 101 5.28 -11.59 -18.35
CA GLU A 101 6.20 -10.45 -18.17
C GLU A 101 5.52 -9.17 -17.69
N SER A 102 4.20 -9.07 -17.79
CA SER A 102 3.43 -7.94 -17.27
C SER A 102 3.06 -8.08 -15.79
N LEU A 103 3.31 -9.24 -15.19
CA LEU A 103 3.10 -9.48 -13.77
C LEU A 103 4.16 -8.77 -12.92
N PHE A 104 3.84 -8.54 -11.67
CA PHE A 104 4.69 -7.86 -10.71
C PHE A 104 5.51 -8.84 -9.87
N ASP A 105 6.71 -8.42 -9.48
CA ASP A 105 7.57 -9.15 -8.54
C ASP A 105 7.19 -8.81 -7.10
N LEU A 106 6.76 -7.55 -6.86
CA LEU A 106 6.39 -7.03 -5.54
C LEU A 106 5.16 -6.14 -5.67
N ILE A 107 4.17 -6.37 -4.81
CA ILE A 107 2.99 -5.49 -4.69
C ILE A 107 2.90 -4.97 -3.25
N LEU A 108 2.76 -3.65 -3.10
CA LEU A 108 2.70 -2.94 -1.83
C LEU A 108 1.29 -2.43 -1.59
N PHE A 109 0.83 -2.50 -0.35
CA PHE A 109 -0.45 -1.91 0.02
C PHE A 109 -0.47 -1.45 1.48
N ASN A 110 -0.75 -0.17 1.68
CA ASN A 110 -1.18 0.38 2.96
C ASN A 110 -2.70 0.60 2.89
N PRO A 111 -3.53 -0.38 3.24
CA PRO A 111 -4.98 -0.26 3.12
C PRO A 111 -5.56 0.69 4.18
N PRO A 112 -6.73 1.28 3.95
CA PRO A 112 -7.53 1.84 5.03
C PRO A 112 -7.91 0.69 5.99
N TYR A 113 -7.61 0.86 7.28
CA TYR A 113 -7.74 -0.23 8.26
C TYR A 113 -8.56 0.12 9.51
N LEU A 114 -9.09 1.35 9.61
CA LEU A 114 -9.93 1.71 10.75
C LEU A 114 -11.34 1.11 10.57
N PRO A 115 -11.85 0.36 11.58
CA PRO A 115 -13.25 -0.02 11.61
C PRO A 115 -14.11 1.23 11.66
N THR A 116 -15.06 1.37 10.74
CA THR A 116 -15.93 2.54 10.63
C THR A 116 -17.38 2.08 10.52
N SER A 117 -18.22 2.48 11.45
CA SER A 117 -19.66 2.25 11.36
C SER A 117 -20.28 3.14 10.26
N LYS A 118 -21.51 2.82 9.86
CA LYS A 118 -22.20 3.62 8.83
C LYS A 118 -22.43 5.07 9.28
N GLU A 119 -22.61 5.26 10.58
CA GLU A 119 -22.88 6.54 11.22
C GLU A 119 -21.61 7.41 11.37
N GLU A 120 -20.43 6.77 11.37
CA GLU A 120 -19.13 7.45 11.51
C GLU A 120 -18.49 7.84 10.19
N LYS A 121 -19.09 7.45 9.05
CA LYS A 121 -18.55 7.80 7.74
C LYS A 121 -18.57 9.30 7.50
N VAL A 122 -17.41 9.88 7.34
CA VAL A 122 -17.25 11.30 7.01
C VAL A 122 -17.24 11.45 5.48
N PRO A 123 -18.02 12.37 4.89
CA PRO A 123 -17.96 12.60 3.46
C PRO A 123 -16.62 13.23 3.07
N GLY A 124 -16.08 12.84 1.91
CA GLY A 124 -14.87 13.43 1.36
C GLY A 124 -13.81 12.39 0.99
N TRP A 125 -12.81 12.86 0.23
CA TRP A 125 -11.76 11.99 -0.28
C TRP A 125 -10.82 11.46 0.80
N LEU A 126 -10.59 12.23 1.86
CA LEU A 126 -9.71 11.80 2.96
C LEU A 126 -10.25 10.57 3.69
N ASN A 127 -11.58 10.40 3.75
CA ASN A 127 -12.20 9.22 4.37
C ASN A 127 -11.74 7.89 3.73
N TYR A 128 -11.49 7.88 2.41
CA TYR A 128 -11.00 6.68 1.73
C TYR A 128 -9.64 6.19 2.23
N ALA A 129 -8.85 7.05 2.88
CA ALA A 129 -7.57 6.66 3.45
C ALA A 129 -7.70 5.95 4.81
N PHE A 130 -8.83 6.10 5.49
CA PHE A 130 -9.04 5.59 6.85
C PHE A 130 -10.09 4.48 6.92
N ASP A 131 -11.18 4.61 6.15
CA ASP A 131 -12.37 3.75 6.23
C ASP A 131 -12.09 2.33 5.71
N GLY A 132 -11.78 1.42 6.62
CA GLY A 132 -11.63 0.00 6.35
C GLY A 132 -12.97 -0.77 6.35
N GLY A 133 -14.10 -0.07 6.42
CA GLY A 133 -15.43 -0.66 6.58
C GLY A 133 -15.67 -1.18 7.98
N THR A 134 -16.79 -1.86 8.19
CA THR A 134 -17.24 -2.31 9.51
C THR A 134 -16.22 -3.21 10.22
N SER A 135 -15.49 -4.03 9.46
CA SER A 135 -14.46 -4.93 10.00
C SER A 135 -13.06 -4.32 10.02
N GLY A 136 -12.85 -3.13 9.47
CA GLY A 136 -11.53 -2.57 9.21
C GLY A 136 -10.75 -3.31 8.11
N ARG A 137 -11.38 -4.22 7.37
CA ARG A 137 -10.72 -5.10 6.38
C ARG A 137 -11.39 -5.12 5.02
N GLU A 138 -12.50 -4.42 4.82
CA GLU A 138 -13.27 -4.56 3.58
C GLU A 138 -12.43 -4.28 2.33
N THR A 139 -11.60 -3.25 2.34
CA THR A 139 -10.71 -2.92 1.23
C THR A 139 -9.53 -3.90 1.13
N LEU A 140 -8.95 -4.31 2.27
CA LEU A 140 -7.90 -5.32 2.31
C LEU A 140 -8.39 -6.67 1.79
N ASP A 141 -9.60 -7.07 2.15
CA ASP A 141 -10.19 -8.34 1.70
C ASP A 141 -10.39 -8.36 0.18
N ARG A 142 -10.88 -7.27 -0.41
CA ARG A 142 -10.99 -7.11 -1.87
C ARG A 142 -9.62 -7.19 -2.56
N PHE A 143 -8.61 -6.55 -2.00
CA PHE A 143 -7.24 -6.62 -2.50
C PHE A 143 -6.71 -8.06 -2.50
N LEU A 144 -6.84 -8.77 -1.38
CA LEU A 144 -6.35 -10.15 -1.25
C LEU A 144 -7.04 -11.11 -2.23
N ASP A 145 -8.32 -10.93 -2.50
CA ASP A 145 -9.09 -11.75 -3.43
C ASP A 145 -8.62 -11.60 -4.90
N GLU A 146 -8.01 -10.45 -5.25
CA GLU A 146 -7.61 -10.13 -6.63
C GLU A 146 -6.09 -10.26 -6.85
N VAL A 147 -5.25 -9.99 -5.85
CA VAL A 147 -3.80 -9.72 -5.98
C VAL A 147 -3.01 -10.86 -6.65
N ARG A 148 -3.43 -12.11 -6.43
CA ARG A 148 -2.79 -13.28 -7.04
C ARG A 148 -2.71 -13.21 -8.56
N ASN A 149 -3.70 -12.59 -9.22
CA ASN A 149 -3.79 -12.48 -10.67
C ASN A 149 -2.77 -11.51 -11.27
N TYR A 150 -2.08 -10.74 -10.42
CA TYR A 150 -1.14 -9.68 -10.80
C TYR A 150 0.31 -9.99 -10.40
N LEU A 151 0.52 -11.07 -9.63
CA LEU A 151 1.84 -11.49 -9.16
C LEU A 151 2.44 -12.59 -10.02
N LYS A 152 3.76 -12.58 -10.17
CA LYS A 152 4.53 -13.75 -10.62
C LYS A 152 4.47 -14.83 -9.56
N LEU A 153 4.66 -16.09 -9.98
CA LEU A 153 4.92 -17.20 -9.05
C LEU A 153 6.22 -16.88 -8.28
N GLY A 154 6.22 -17.03 -6.97
CA GLY A 154 7.30 -16.57 -6.10
C GLY A 154 7.34 -15.06 -5.88
N GLY A 155 6.43 -14.29 -6.48
CA GLY A 155 6.28 -12.86 -6.23
C GLY A 155 5.74 -12.57 -4.83
N GLU A 156 5.95 -11.37 -4.35
CA GLU A 156 5.70 -10.99 -2.97
C GLU A 156 4.66 -9.88 -2.85
N ILE A 157 3.91 -9.92 -1.76
CA ILE A 157 3.11 -8.77 -1.31
C ILE A 157 3.63 -8.28 0.03
N LEU A 158 3.64 -6.96 0.22
CA LEU A 158 3.82 -6.33 1.53
C LEU A 158 2.55 -5.56 1.86
N VAL A 159 1.89 -5.96 2.91
CA VAL A 159 0.64 -5.34 3.35
C VAL A 159 0.81 -4.82 4.76
N LEU A 160 0.51 -3.54 4.96
CA LEU A 160 0.43 -2.97 6.28
C LEU A 160 -0.92 -3.35 6.90
N ILE A 161 -0.89 -3.75 8.16
CA ILE A 161 -2.08 -3.94 8.99
C ILE A 161 -1.86 -3.33 10.37
N SER A 162 -2.97 -3.08 11.04
CA SER A 162 -3.00 -2.76 12.48
C SER A 162 -3.40 -3.99 13.29
N SER A 163 -3.02 -4.03 14.57
CA SER A 163 -3.52 -5.01 15.54
C SER A 163 -5.06 -5.02 15.64
N ILE A 164 -5.71 -3.90 15.29
CA ILE A 164 -7.17 -3.77 15.27
C ILE A 164 -7.79 -4.62 14.15
N THR A 165 -7.09 -4.82 13.04
CA THR A 165 -7.60 -5.60 11.90
C THR A 165 -7.55 -7.12 12.11
N GLY A 166 -6.83 -7.61 13.11
CA GLY A 166 -6.73 -9.02 13.45
C GLY A 166 -5.70 -9.78 12.59
N LEU A 167 -4.46 -9.86 13.07
CA LEU A 167 -3.34 -10.50 12.38
C LEU A 167 -3.63 -11.92 11.92
N ASP A 168 -4.21 -12.75 12.81
CA ASP A 168 -4.43 -14.17 12.53
C ASP A 168 -5.46 -14.37 11.40
N ILE A 169 -6.50 -13.53 11.38
CA ILE A 169 -7.53 -13.56 10.32
C ILE A 169 -6.92 -13.23 8.95
N VAL A 170 -6.06 -12.21 8.90
CA VAL A 170 -5.40 -11.81 7.66
C VAL A 170 -4.43 -12.88 7.18
N LYS A 171 -3.60 -13.43 8.06
CA LYS A 171 -2.67 -14.51 7.73
C LYS A 171 -3.39 -15.76 7.24
N GLU A 172 -4.44 -16.19 7.94
CA GLU A 172 -5.24 -17.36 7.53
C GLU A 172 -5.86 -17.16 6.14
N LYS A 173 -6.37 -15.95 5.84
CA LYS A 173 -6.88 -15.62 4.50
C LYS A 173 -5.77 -15.69 3.45
N MET A 174 -4.60 -15.11 3.72
CA MET A 174 -3.45 -15.17 2.81
C MET A 174 -3.02 -16.61 2.54
N GLU A 175 -2.93 -17.46 3.56
CA GLU A 175 -2.56 -18.87 3.44
C GLU A 175 -3.59 -19.65 2.60
N LYS A 176 -4.87 -19.44 2.82
CA LYS A 176 -5.96 -20.02 1.99
C LYS A 176 -5.88 -19.62 0.52
N LEU A 177 -5.34 -18.42 0.23
CA LEU A 177 -5.14 -17.92 -1.13
C LEU A 177 -3.80 -18.37 -1.75
N GLY A 178 -3.02 -19.19 -1.06
CA GLY A 178 -1.77 -19.78 -1.56
C GLY A 178 -0.53 -18.94 -1.28
N PHE A 179 -0.59 -18.03 -0.31
CA PHE A 179 0.58 -17.27 0.14
C PHE A 179 1.22 -17.91 1.37
N LYS A 180 2.56 -17.92 1.43
CA LYS A 180 3.29 -18.11 2.68
C LYS A 180 3.37 -16.74 3.37
N ALA A 181 2.70 -16.56 4.51
CA ALA A 181 2.55 -15.28 5.19
C ALA A 181 3.41 -15.20 6.47
N GLU A 182 4.20 -14.12 6.60
CA GLU A 182 4.99 -13.83 7.79
C GLU A 182 5.04 -12.33 8.11
N VAL A 183 5.18 -11.97 9.38
CA VAL A 183 5.35 -10.58 9.79
C VAL A 183 6.83 -10.21 9.68
N VAL A 184 7.15 -9.21 8.86
CA VAL A 184 8.53 -8.77 8.59
C VAL A 184 8.91 -7.46 9.29
N ALA A 185 7.92 -6.68 9.72
CA ALA A 185 8.15 -5.46 10.49
C ALA A 185 7.01 -5.20 11.47
N LYS A 186 7.33 -4.58 12.61
CA LYS A 186 6.38 -4.18 13.64
C LYS A 186 6.77 -2.83 14.24
N LYS A 187 5.77 -2.04 14.60
CA LYS A 187 5.94 -0.79 15.33
C LYS A 187 4.78 -0.57 16.29
N LYS A 188 5.06 -0.40 17.57
CA LYS A 188 4.06 -0.02 18.56
C LYS A 188 3.83 1.50 18.47
N VAL A 189 2.58 1.90 18.34
CA VAL A 189 2.11 3.28 18.43
C VAL A 189 1.16 3.42 19.61
N SER A 190 0.61 4.61 19.87
CA SER A 190 -0.08 4.92 21.13
C SER A 190 -1.22 3.95 21.50
N PHE A 191 -1.99 3.47 20.53
CA PHE A 191 -3.21 2.67 20.77
C PHE A 191 -3.21 1.32 20.05
N GLU A 192 -2.24 1.05 19.17
CA GLU A 192 -2.19 -0.12 18.31
C GLU A 192 -0.75 -0.56 18.03
N GLU A 193 -0.60 -1.76 17.48
CA GLU A 193 0.67 -2.22 16.90
C GLU A 193 0.48 -2.29 15.37
N LEU A 194 1.30 -1.53 14.65
CA LEU A 194 1.38 -1.60 13.20
C LEU A 194 2.29 -2.76 12.80
N MET A 195 1.90 -3.48 11.77
CA MET A 195 2.65 -4.64 11.28
C MET A 195 2.68 -4.65 9.75
N VAL A 196 3.81 -5.04 9.18
CA VAL A 196 3.90 -5.36 7.75
C VAL A 196 3.94 -6.88 7.62
N ILE A 197 2.98 -7.44 6.91
CA ILE A 197 2.94 -8.85 6.54
C ILE A 197 3.53 -8.99 5.13
N ARG A 198 4.52 -9.89 5.00
CA ARG A 198 4.98 -10.38 3.71
C ARG A 198 4.23 -11.64 3.36
N GLY A 199 3.66 -11.72 2.15
CA GLY A 199 3.12 -12.93 1.56
C GLY A 199 3.89 -13.31 0.31
N ILE A 200 4.41 -14.52 0.24
CA ILE A 200 5.08 -15.07 -0.95
C ILE A 200 4.09 -16.01 -1.65
N LEU A 201 3.80 -15.77 -2.91
CA LEU A 201 2.90 -16.61 -3.71
C LEU A 201 3.59 -17.95 -4.05
N LEU A 202 3.00 -19.06 -3.63
CA LEU A 202 3.50 -20.42 -3.78
C LEU A 202 3.08 -21.07 -5.10
#